data_ce93fab8d795490d84ed3f6a0bd8d1eb
#
_entry.id   ce93fab8d795490d84ed3f6a0bd8d1eb
#
_cell.length_a   1.000
_cell.length_b   1.000
_cell.length_c   1.000
_cell.angle_alpha   90.00
_cell.angle_beta   90.00
_cell.angle_gamma   90.00
#
_symmetry.space_group_name_H-M   'P 1'
#
loop_
_entity.id
_entity.type
_entity.pdbx_description
1 polymer ?
#
loop_
_entity_poly.entity_id
_entity_poly.type
_entity_poly.pdbx_seq_one_letter_code
_entity_poly.pdbx_strand_id
1 'polypeptide(L)'
;ASDVYKRQRMIFVTDMDVDDVSYREVVEELTELYGKRIAPLHFPIREDGKFVGYVNVVKQAGRRYIDKAGKEECPVPDYLTEYLEKYHETLMESVAETSEEFMDRYFEGDTFSVAEISAAIATNVQDGSIVPVCMGSPVNLRGVSNLLDDICGYFPSPSGRSCNGIAQKTNEIFEANYD
;
A
#
# COMPACT_ATOMS: atom_id res chain seq x y z
N ALA A 1 6.29 -14.15 15.55
CA ALA A 1 7.60 -14.33 14.87
C ALA A 1 7.91 -13.20 13.87
N SER A 2 6.92 -12.71 13.12
CA SER A 2 7.17 -11.63 12.12
C SER A 2 7.54 -10.29 12.75
N ASP A 3 7.05 -9.96 13.94
CA ASP A 3 7.38 -8.71 14.64
C ASP A 3 8.82 -8.67 15.16
N VAL A 4 9.37 -9.84 15.56
CA VAL A 4 10.74 -9.95 16.03
C VAL A 4 11.75 -9.66 14.92
N TYR A 5 11.40 -10.00 13.67
CA TYR A 5 12.30 -9.82 12.51
C TYR A 5 11.99 -8.57 11.69
N LYS A 6 11.05 -7.72 12.11
CA LYS A 6 10.60 -6.52 11.37
C LYS A 6 10.36 -6.80 9.89
N ARG A 7 9.66 -7.91 9.60
CA ARG A 7 9.34 -8.29 8.22
C ARG A 7 8.24 -7.38 7.68
N GLN A 8 8.48 -6.82 6.52
CA GLN A 8 7.49 -6.04 5.78
C GLN A 8 6.32 -6.94 5.38
N ARG A 9 5.12 -6.37 5.37
CA ARG A 9 3.86 -7.06 5.08
C ARG A 9 3.05 -6.21 4.12
N MET A 10 2.32 -6.89 3.26
CA MET A 10 1.28 -6.33 2.41
C MET A 10 0.14 -7.32 2.36
N ILE A 11 -1.08 -6.83 2.32
CA ILE A 11 -2.28 -7.64 2.17
C ILE A 11 -2.80 -7.42 0.75
N PHE A 12 -3.07 -8.51 0.04
CA PHE A 12 -3.72 -8.47 -1.26
C PHE A 12 -5.06 -9.19 -1.18
N VAL A 13 -6.15 -8.41 -1.30
CA VAL A 13 -7.51 -8.94 -1.28
C VAL A 13 -7.87 -9.39 -2.69
N THR A 14 -8.15 -10.66 -2.85
CA THR A 14 -8.47 -11.29 -4.15
C THR A 14 -9.96 -11.31 -4.44
N ASP A 15 -10.34 -11.93 -5.56
CA ASP A 15 -11.71 -12.21 -5.96
C ASP A 15 -12.58 -10.95 -6.19
N MET A 16 -11.93 -9.84 -6.57
CA MET A 16 -12.66 -8.60 -6.89
C MET A 16 -13.60 -8.73 -8.11
N ASP A 17 -13.45 -9.79 -8.90
CA ASP A 17 -14.34 -10.15 -10.02
C ASP A 17 -15.60 -10.91 -9.59
N VAL A 18 -15.70 -11.31 -8.32
CA VAL A 18 -16.89 -11.94 -7.74
C VAL A 18 -17.82 -10.86 -7.20
N ASP A 19 -19.13 -10.95 -7.54
CA ASP A 19 -20.11 -9.90 -7.26
C ASP A 19 -20.35 -9.70 -5.75
N ASP A 20 -20.29 -10.76 -4.95
CA ASP A 20 -20.62 -10.73 -3.51
C ASP A 20 -19.42 -10.37 -2.61
N VAL A 21 -18.22 -10.09 -3.16
CA VAL A 21 -17.06 -9.72 -2.37
C VAL A 21 -17.05 -8.23 -2.04
N SER A 22 -17.21 -7.91 -0.75
CA SER A 22 -17.15 -6.55 -0.24
C SER A 22 -15.73 -6.23 0.25
N TYR A 23 -14.94 -5.56 -0.59
CA TYR A 23 -13.61 -5.07 -0.20
C TYR A 23 -13.66 -4.13 1.01
N ARG A 24 -14.72 -3.32 1.09
CA ARG A 24 -14.93 -2.37 2.18
C ARG A 24 -15.05 -3.09 3.53
N GLU A 25 -15.88 -4.13 3.61
CA GLU A 25 -16.06 -4.93 4.84
C GLU A 25 -14.74 -5.56 5.26
N VAL A 26 -13.97 -6.11 4.31
CA VAL A 26 -12.65 -6.68 4.59
C VAL A 26 -11.69 -5.62 5.17
N VAL A 27 -11.65 -4.42 4.62
CA VAL A 27 -10.82 -3.33 5.13
C VAL A 27 -11.27 -2.86 6.51
N GLU A 28 -12.59 -2.78 6.74
CA GLU A 28 -13.16 -2.42 8.04
C GLU A 28 -12.81 -3.47 9.11
N GLU A 29 -12.98 -4.76 8.84
CA GLU A 29 -12.57 -5.85 9.74
C GLU A 29 -11.06 -5.85 10.01
N LEU A 30 -10.24 -5.66 8.99
CA LEU A 30 -8.79 -5.53 9.18
C LEU A 30 -8.43 -4.32 10.06
N THR A 31 -9.13 -3.21 9.89
CA THR A 31 -8.91 -1.99 10.68
C THR A 31 -9.36 -2.19 12.13
N GLU A 32 -10.46 -2.91 12.37
CA GLU A 32 -10.88 -3.28 13.73
C GLU A 32 -9.87 -4.18 14.43
N LEU A 33 -9.28 -5.15 13.71
CA LEU A 33 -8.33 -6.11 14.28
C LEU A 33 -6.93 -5.52 14.50
N TYR A 34 -6.47 -4.64 13.61
CA TYR A 34 -5.06 -4.21 13.56
C TYR A 34 -4.88 -2.69 13.71
N GLY A 35 -5.97 -1.93 13.76
CA GLY A 35 -5.97 -0.48 13.99
C GLY A 35 -5.39 0.32 12.82
N LYS A 36 -4.80 1.47 13.14
CA LYS A 36 -4.26 2.46 12.17
C LYS A 36 -3.16 1.92 11.24
N ARG A 37 -2.61 0.74 11.52
CA ARG A 37 -1.59 0.13 10.65
C ARG A 37 -2.12 -0.29 9.29
N ILE A 38 -3.42 -0.52 9.18
CA ILE A 38 -4.06 -0.92 7.93
C ILE A 38 -4.21 0.30 7.02
N ALA A 39 -3.50 0.28 5.91
CA ALA A 39 -3.48 1.37 4.94
C ALA A 39 -3.94 0.88 3.56
N PRO A 40 -5.24 0.98 3.25
CA PRO A 40 -5.72 0.67 1.91
C PRO A 40 -5.18 1.71 0.92
N LEU A 41 -4.46 1.23 -0.10
CA LEU A 41 -3.89 2.08 -1.15
C LEU A 41 -4.83 2.28 -2.32
N HIS A 42 -5.78 1.35 -2.49
CA HIS A 42 -6.72 1.35 -3.61
C HIS A 42 -8.10 0.91 -3.14
N PHE A 43 -9.16 1.55 -3.68
CA PHE A 43 -10.54 1.10 -3.53
C PHE A 43 -11.11 0.69 -4.89
N PRO A 44 -11.86 -0.44 -4.98
CA PRO A 44 -12.42 -0.89 -6.24
C PRO A 44 -13.56 0.02 -6.69
N ILE A 45 -13.56 0.38 -7.98
CA ILE A 45 -14.72 0.97 -8.65
C ILE A 45 -15.54 -0.18 -9.22
N ARG A 46 -16.82 -0.21 -8.85
CA ARG A 46 -17.79 -1.18 -9.35
C ARG A 46 -18.91 -0.48 -10.09
N GLU A 47 -19.29 -1.04 -11.24
CA GLU A 47 -20.45 -0.63 -12.03
C GLU A 47 -21.28 -1.88 -12.31
N ASP A 48 -22.54 -1.83 -12.00
CA ASP A 48 -23.47 -2.99 -12.11
C ASP A 48 -22.89 -4.27 -11.49
N GLY A 49 -22.29 -4.14 -10.29
CA GLY A 49 -21.61 -5.22 -9.57
C GLY A 49 -20.21 -5.57 -10.08
N LYS A 50 -19.85 -5.18 -11.30
CA LYS A 50 -18.57 -5.58 -11.93
C LYS A 50 -17.42 -4.68 -11.50
N PHE A 51 -16.28 -5.28 -11.21
CA PHE A 51 -15.04 -4.58 -10.94
C PHE A 51 -14.47 -3.96 -12.23
N VAL A 52 -14.59 -2.63 -12.38
CA VAL A 52 -14.23 -1.91 -13.62
C VAL A 52 -13.00 -0.99 -13.46
N GLY A 53 -12.60 -0.68 -12.24
CA GLY A 53 -11.51 0.26 -12.00
C GLY A 53 -11.15 0.35 -10.53
N TYR A 54 -10.36 1.35 -10.19
CA TYR A 54 -9.97 1.62 -8.81
C TYR A 54 -9.76 3.12 -8.57
N VAL A 55 -9.90 3.52 -7.31
CA VAL A 55 -9.46 4.82 -6.82
C VAL A 55 -8.14 4.63 -6.08
N ASN A 56 -7.13 5.43 -6.42
CA ASN A 56 -5.85 5.46 -5.71
C ASN A 56 -5.93 6.46 -4.56
N VAL A 57 -5.68 6.00 -3.33
CA VAL A 57 -5.81 6.82 -2.11
C VAL A 57 -4.71 7.88 -2.02
N VAL A 58 -3.48 7.54 -2.42
CA VAL A 58 -2.34 8.48 -2.39
C VAL A 58 -2.54 9.63 -3.36
N LYS A 59 -3.01 9.32 -4.59
CA LYS A 59 -3.19 10.29 -5.67
C LYS A 59 -4.57 10.94 -5.68
N GLN A 60 -5.50 10.40 -4.89
CA GLN A 60 -6.92 10.79 -4.88
C GLN A 60 -7.56 10.80 -6.30
N ALA A 61 -7.22 9.81 -7.09
CA ALA A 61 -7.59 9.74 -8.51
C ALA A 61 -8.19 8.40 -8.87
N GLY A 62 -9.25 8.43 -9.68
CA GLY A 62 -9.90 7.26 -10.25
C GLY A 62 -9.18 6.77 -11.51
N ARG A 63 -9.13 5.45 -11.69
CA ARG A 63 -8.60 4.77 -12.86
C ARG A 63 -9.55 3.64 -13.28
N ARG A 64 -9.88 3.59 -14.57
CA ARG A 64 -10.71 2.56 -15.19
C ARG A 64 -9.85 1.64 -16.04
N TYR A 65 -10.10 0.35 -15.98
CA TYR A 65 -9.45 -0.63 -16.85
C TYR A 65 -10.08 -0.60 -18.25
N ILE A 66 -9.26 -0.40 -19.29
CA ILE A 66 -9.68 -0.49 -20.70
C ILE A 66 -9.56 -1.95 -21.16
N ASP A 67 -8.42 -2.57 -20.82
CA ASP A 67 -8.10 -3.96 -21.13
C ASP A 67 -7.26 -4.59 -20.00
N LYS A 68 -6.51 -5.67 -20.28
CA LYS A 68 -5.68 -6.34 -19.28
C LYS A 68 -4.55 -5.48 -18.70
N ALA A 69 -4.07 -4.49 -19.43
CA ALA A 69 -2.93 -3.65 -19.05
C ALA A 69 -3.25 -2.14 -19.13
N GLY A 70 -4.17 -1.74 -20.00
CA GLY A 70 -4.55 -0.35 -20.23
C GLY A 70 -5.43 0.21 -19.13
N LYS A 71 -5.16 1.46 -18.75
CA LYS A 71 -5.92 2.22 -17.75
C LYS A 71 -6.13 3.63 -18.24
N GLU A 72 -7.31 4.19 -17.99
CA GLU A 72 -7.61 5.60 -18.25
C GLU A 72 -8.03 6.31 -16.97
N GLU A 73 -7.92 7.62 -16.96
CA GLU A 73 -8.41 8.43 -15.84
C GLU A 73 -9.93 8.46 -15.86
N CYS A 74 -10.51 8.38 -14.67
CA CYS A 74 -11.95 8.53 -14.51
C CYS A 74 -12.24 9.33 -13.22
N PRO A 75 -13.42 9.96 -13.12
CA PRO A 75 -13.85 10.60 -11.89
C PRO A 75 -13.91 9.59 -10.72
N VAL A 76 -13.65 10.08 -9.51
CA VAL A 76 -13.93 9.32 -8.30
C VAL A 76 -15.44 9.22 -8.14
N PRO A 77 -16.01 8.00 -8.03
CA PRO A 77 -17.44 7.86 -7.79
C PRO A 77 -17.86 8.43 -6.43
N ASP A 78 -19.04 9.08 -6.38
CA ASP A 78 -19.54 9.73 -5.17
C ASP A 78 -19.61 8.78 -3.97
N TYR A 79 -19.95 7.51 -4.19
CA TYR A 79 -20.03 6.49 -3.12
C TYR A 79 -18.68 6.10 -2.50
N LEU A 80 -17.55 6.49 -3.11
CA LEU A 80 -16.20 6.26 -2.60
C LEU A 80 -15.59 7.52 -1.98
N THR A 81 -16.17 8.70 -2.13
CA THR A 81 -15.58 9.97 -1.70
C THR A 81 -15.32 9.98 -0.19
N GLU A 82 -16.30 9.62 0.62
CA GLU A 82 -16.15 9.56 2.09
C GLU A 82 -15.04 8.59 2.53
N TYR A 83 -14.95 7.42 1.89
CA TYR A 83 -13.89 6.44 2.16
C TYR A 83 -12.52 6.95 1.74
N LEU A 84 -12.45 7.58 0.56
CA LEU A 84 -11.22 8.17 0.06
C LEU A 84 -10.69 9.22 1.01
N GLU A 85 -11.53 10.14 1.45
CA GLU A 85 -11.19 11.19 2.42
C GLU A 85 -10.70 10.60 3.74
N LYS A 86 -11.49 9.70 4.35
CA LYS A 86 -11.16 9.03 5.61
C LYS A 86 -9.78 8.35 5.57
N TYR A 87 -9.54 7.52 4.58
CA TYR A 87 -8.29 6.75 4.51
C TYR A 87 -7.11 7.58 4.01
N HIS A 88 -7.36 8.61 3.21
CA HIS A 88 -6.33 9.58 2.85
C HIS A 88 -5.88 10.36 4.09
N GLU A 89 -6.81 10.86 4.91
CA GLU A 89 -6.50 11.55 6.17
C GLU A 89 -5.69 10.65 7.12
N THR A 90 -6.13 9.42 7.35
CA THR A 90 -5.37 8.44 8.16
C THR A 90 -3.97 8.20 7.61
N LEU A 91 -3.81 8.17 6.30
CA LEU A 91 -2.51 8.02 5.65
C LEU A 91 -1.65 9.27 5.86
N MET A 92 -2.23 10.47 5.78
CA MET A 92 -1.51 11.74 6.05
C MET A 92 -1.06 11.86 7.50
N GLU A 93 -1.87 11.42 8.47
CA GLU A 93 -1.45 11.31 9.87
C GLU A 93 -0.21 10.40 9.99
N SER A 94 -0.23 9.24 9.34
CA SER A 94 0.91 8.31 9.36
C SER A 94 2.15 8.88 8.67
N VAL A 95 1.98 9.68 7.62
CA VAL A 95 3.08 10.41 6.96
C VAL A 95 3.66 11.46 7.90
N ALA A 96 2.81 12.22 8.59
CA ALA A 96 3.23 13.25 9.54
C ALA A 96 4.07 12.65 10.68
N GLU A 97 3.73 11.46 11.16
CA GLU A 97 4.45 10.76 12.23
C GLU A 97 5.88 10.31 11.81
N THR A 98 6.27 10.42 10.53
CA THR A 98 7.61 9.98 10.07
C THR A 98 8.75 10.93 10.47
N SER A 99 8.47 12.21 10.67
CA SER A 99 9.47 13.20 11.12
C SER A 99 8.82 14.40 11.80
N GLU A 100 9.60 15.12 12.65
CA GLU A 100 9.15 16.37 13.27
C GLU A 100 8.79 17.42 12.21
N GLU A 101 9.55 17.54 11.14
CA GLU A 101 9.28 18.46 10.03
C GLU A 101 7.92 18.19 9.38
N PHE A 102 7.61 16.91 9.12
CA PHE A 102 6.32 16.53 8.54
C PHE A 102 5.17 16.76 9.52
N MET A 103 5.40 16.54 10.81
CA MET A 103 4.42 16.80 11.86
C MET A 103 4.08 18.28 11.93
N ASP A 104 5.07 19.17 11.93
CA ASP A 104 4.87 20.62 11.95
C ASP A 104 4.08 21.08 10.72
N ARG A 105 4.46 20.65 9.53
CA ARG A 105 3.75 20.97 8.27
C ARG A 105 2.30 20.49 8.27
N TYR A 106 2.04 19.31 8.83
CA TYR A 106 0.69 18.76 8.94
C TYR A 106 -0.19 19.64 9.82
N PHE A 107 0.32 20.11 10.99
CA PHE A 107 -0.41 21.01 11.88
C PHE A 107 -0.59 22.42 11.31
N GLU A 108 0.31 22.88 10.46
CA GLU A 108 0.19 24.14 9.72
C GLU A 108 -0.82 24.05 8.56
N GLY A 109 -1.27 22.85 8.23
CA GLY A 109 -2.22 22.60 7.13
C GLY A 109 -1.57 22.53 5.75
N ASP A 110 -0.26 22.32 5.69
CA ASP A 110 0.47 22.18 4.46
C ASP A 110 0.13 20.84 3.77
N THR A 111 0.16 20.86 2.46
CA THR A 111 -0.04 19.65 1.64
C THR A 111 1.29 18.96 1.36
N PHE A 112 1.25 17.61 1.35
CA PHE A 112 2.39 16.79 0.95
C PHE A 112 2.31 16.44 -0.54
N SER A 113 3.44 16.44 -1.22
CA SER A 113 3.53 15.93 -2.58
C SER A 113 3.38 14.39 -2.61
N VAL A 114 2.93 13.85 -3.73
CA VAL A 114 2.84 12.39 -3.93
C VAL A 114 4.18 11.69 -3.70
N ALA A 115 5.30 12.36 -4.01
CA ALA A 115 6.63 11.81 -3.79
C ALA A 115 6.98 11.72 -2.30
N GLU A 116 6.67 12.76 -1.51
CA GLU A 116 6.85 12.75 -0.05
C GLU A 116 6.00 11.69 0.62
N ILE A 117 4.71 11.60 0.24
CA ILE A 117 3.80 10.57 0.75
C ILE A 117 4.34 9.17 0.42
N SER A 118 4.78 8.93 -0.80
CA SER A 118 5.31 7.64 -1.22
C SER A 118 6.57 7.25 -0.46
N ALA A 119 7.48 8.19 -0.23
CA ALA A 119 8.69 7.97 0.56
C ALA A 119 8.39 7.65 2.02
N ALA A 120 7.43 8.37 2.63
CA ALA A 120 6.98 8.12 4.00
C ALA A 120 6.30 6.74 4.13
N ILE A 121 5.45 6.36 3.17
CA ILE A 121 4.84 5.02 3.14
C ILE A 121 5.94 3.95 3.09
N ALA A 122 6.95 4.10 2.22
CA ALA A 122 8.05 3.15 2.12
C ALA A 122 8.80 3.00 3.46
N THR A 123 9.05 4.11 4.17
CA THR A 123 9.66 4.10 5.51
C THR A 123 8.78 3.35 6.51
N ASN A 124 7.49 3.65 6.56
CA ASN A 124 6.53 3.04 7.48
C ASN A 124 6.25 1.56 7.16
N VAL A 125 6.39 1.14 5.92
CA VAL A 125 6.33 -0.28 5.53
C VAL A 125 7.59 -1.01 6.01
N GLN A 126 8.77 -0.38 5.92
CA GLN A 126 10.02 -0.98 6.35
C GLN A 126 10.08 -1.23 7.85
N ASP A 127 9.59 -0.33 8.66
CA ASP A 127 9.56 -0.47 10.13
C ASP A 127 8.34 -1.26 10.64
N GLY A 128 7.35 -1.49 9.76
CA GLY A 128 6.12 -2.23 10.06
C GLY A 128 5.02 -1.41 10.71
N SER A 129 5.13 -0.08 10.72
CA SER A 129 4.09 0.84 11.23
C SER A 129 2.86 0.82 10.33
N ILE A 130 3.07 0.66 9.01
CA ILE A 130 2.00 0.55 8.01
C ILE A 130 2.02 -0.85 7.37
N VAL A 131 0.83 -1.38 7.14
CA VAL A 131 0.58 -2.57 6.33
C VAL A 131 -0.31 -2.17 5.15
N PRO A 132 0.26 -2.00 3.95
CA PRO A 132 -0.52 -1.67 2.76
C PRO A 132 -1.54 -2.75 2.44
N VAL A 133 -2.75 -2.32 2.05
CA VAL A 133 -3.79 -3.22 1.55
C VAL A 133 -4.08 -2.86 0.10
N CYS A 134 -3.86 -3.82 -0.78
CA CYS A 134 -4.15 -3.75 -2.20
C CYS A 134 -5.25 -4.73 -2.55
N MET A 135 -5.81 -4.61 -3.73
CA MET A 135 -6.88 -5.51 -4.16
C MET A 135 -6.81 -5.79 -5.66
N GLY A 136 -7.43 -6.87 -6.07
CA GLY A 136 -7.50 -7.23 -7.47
C GLY A 136 -8.15 -8.58 -7.74
N SER A 137 -8.08 -8.99 -8.99
CA SER A 137 -8.50 -10.31 -9.44
C SER A 137 -7.36 -10.95 -10.24
N PRO A 138 -6.85 -12.10 -9.80
CA PRO A 138 -5.86 -12.86 -10.55
C PRO A 138 -6.45 -13.50 -11.81
N VAL A 139 -7.78 -13.69 -11.88
CA VAL A 139 -8.46 -14.33 -13.01
C VAL A 139 -8.42 -13.43 -14.26
N ASN A 140 -8.76 -12.15 -14.08
CA ASN A 140 -8.76 -11.18 -15.16
C ASN A 140 -7.54 -10.23 -15.16
N LEU A 141 -6.59 -10.44 -14.24
CA LEU A 141 -5.36 -9.69 -14.03
C LEU A 141 -5.56 -8.21 -13.65
N ARG A 142 -6.79 -7.79 -13.32
CA ARG A 142 -7.07 -6.44 -12.84
C ARG A 142 -6.52 -6.25 -11.43
N GLY A 143 -5.78 -5.17 -11.20
CA GLY A 143 -5.11 -4.87 -9.93
C GLY A 143 -3.74 -5.52 -9.74
N VAL A 144 -3.38 -6.55 -10.52
CA VAL A 144 -2.08 -7.23 -10.40
C VAL A 144 -0.91 -6.30 -10.73
N SER A 145 -1.03 -5.48 -11.78
CA SER A 145 0.00 -4.48 -12.09
C SER A 145 0.15 -3.44 -10.97
N ASN A 146 -0.94 -3.04 -10.32
CA ASN A 146 -0.87 -2.13 -9.17
C ASN A 146 -0.12 -2.76 -8.00
N LEU A 147 -0.42 -4.03 -7.70
CA LEU A 147 0.31 -4.79 -6.67
C LEU A 147 1.82 -4.81 -6.94
N LEU A 148 2.24 -5.05 -8.18
CA LEU A 148 3.65 -5.07 -8.54
C LEU A 148 4.28 -3.68 -8.44
N ASP A 149 3.58 -2.63 -8.87
CA ASP A 149 4.02 -1.24 -8.74
C ASP A 149 4.19 -0.86 -7.26
N ASP A 150 3.24 -1.26 -6.40
CA ASP A 150 3.28 -0.99 -4.96
C ASP A 150 4.42 -1.77 -4.27
N ILE A 151 4.68 -3.02 -4.67
CA ILE A 151 5.83 -3.78 -4.17
C ILE A 151 7.13 -3.07 -4.56
N CYS A 152 7.29 -2.65 -5.81
CA CYS A 152 8.48 -1.95 -6.28
C CYS A 152 8.64 -0.58 -5.63
N GLY A 153 7.53 0.10 -5.32
CA GLY A 153 7.55 1.45 -4.76
C GLY A 153 7.77 1.50 -3.24
N TYR A 154 7.25 0.52 -2.50
CA TYR A 154 7.21 0.59 -1.04
C TYR A 154 8.09 -0.43 -0.32
N PHE A 155 8.53 -1.48 -0.99
CA PHE A 155 9.40 -2.48 -0.38
C PHE A 155 10.87 -2.22 -0.71
N PRO A 156 11.79 -2.39 0.27
CA PRO A 156 13.20 -2.18 0.02
C PRO A 156 13.75 -3.23 -0.94
N SER A 157 14.63 -2.79 -1.84
CA SER A 157 15.38 -3.71 -2.69
C SER A 157 16.29 -4.61 -1.84
N PRO A 158 16.44 -5.90 -2.18
CA PRO A 158 17.43 -6.78 -1.56
C PRO A 158 18.86 -6.24 -1.65
N SER A 159 19.19 -5.50 -2.71
CA SER A 159 20.52 -4.90 -2.93
C SER A 159 20.92 -3.87 -1.86
N GLY A 160 19.95 -3.30 -1.14
CA GLY A 160 20.21 -2.39 -0.02
C GLY A 160 20.47 -3.08 1.32
N ARG A 161 20.44 -4.42 1.38
CA ARG A 161 20.68 -5.19 2.61
C ARG A 161 22.03 -5.90 2.55
N SER A 162 22.90 -5.58 3.50
CA SER A 162 24.02 -6.47 3.85
C SER A 162 23.56 -7.47 4.91
N CYS A 163 23.97 -8.70 4.83
CA CYS A 163 23.79 -9.69 5.88
C CYS A 163 25.13 -10.33 6.23
N ASN A 164 25.36 -10.49 7.54
CA ASN A 164 26.57 -11.17 8.02
C ASN A 164 26.33 -12.69 8.00
N GLY A 165 27.18 -13.40 7.31
CA GLY A 165 27.24 -14.86 7.31
C GLY A 165 28.43 -15.34 8.17
N ILE A 166 28.36 -16.59 8.64
CA ILE A 166 29.46 -17.25 9.34
C ILE A 166 29.95 -18.40 8.46
N ALA A 167 31.20 -18.38 8.07
CA ALA A 167 31.84 -19.45 7.32
C ALA A 167 31.96 -20.70 8.20
N GLN A 168 31.26 -21.79 7.85
CA GLN A 168 31.18 -23.00 8.70
C GLN A 168 32.52 -23.66 8.99
N LYS A 169 33.52 -23.49 8.12
CA LYS A 169 34.84 -24.11 8.28
C LYS A 169 35.82 -23.28 9.12
N THR A 170 35.71 -21.96 9.05
CA THR A 170 36.69 -21.03 9.70
C THR A 170 36.06 -20.28 10.86
N ASN A 171 34.75 -20.30 11.03
CA ASN A 171 34.01 -19.45 11.96
C ASN A 171 34.22 -17.94 11.74
N GLU A 172 34.73 -17.54 10.58
CA GLU A 172 34.91 -16.14 10.24
C GLU A 172 33.56 -15.52 9.82
N ILE A 173 33.34 -14.29 10.29
CA ILE A 173 32.20 -13.48 9.89
C ILE A 173 32.53 -12.84 8.55
N PHE A 174 31.68 -12.99 7.56
CA PHE A 174 31.75 -12.29 6.29
C PHE A 174 30.48 -11.53 6.00
N GLU A 175 30.60 -10.39 5.33
CA GLU A 175 29.48 -9.60 4.84
C GLU A 175 29.10 -10.09 3.45
N ALA A 176 27.84 -10.51 3.30
CA ALA A 176 27.28 -10.90 2.01
C ALA A 176 26.45 -9.73 1.46
N ASN A 177 26.87 -9.22 0.31
CA ASN A 177 26.14 -8.21 -0.45
C ASN A 177 25.51 -8.84 -1.69
N TYR A 178 24.38 -8.31 -2.10
CA TYR A 178 23.79 -8.63 -3.40
C TYR A 178 24.42 -7.68 -4.44
N ASP A 179 25.32 -8.19 -5.24
CA ASP A 179 25.85 -7.52 -6.43
C ASP A 179 24.99 -7.81 -7.64
#